data_0405e62b0af63eb877e8438244ad419c
#
_entry.id   0405e62b0af63eb877e8438244ad419c
#
_cell.length_a   1.000
_cell.length_b   1.000
_cell.length_c   1.000
_cell.angle_alpha   90.00
_cell.angle_beta   90.00
_cell.angle_gamma   90.00
#
_symmetry.space_group_name_H-M   'P 1'
#
loop_
_entity.id
_entity.type
_entity.pdbx_description
1 polymer ?
#
loop_
_entity_poly.entity_id
_entity_poly.type
_entity_poly.pdbx_seq_one_letter_code
_entity_poly.pdbx_strand_id
1 'polypeptide(L)'
;MPYLDMPPAQVERVVCSITAAIKYQVPANIMLAIAEKEGGRPGLENKNRNSNGTYDIGRMQFNTVYLKDLEKYGITEEDVAQPGCYSYDLAAWRIRGHIKNDKGDIWTKAANYHSKTPQFNKVYRTDLIRKAA
;
A
#
# COMPACT_ATOMS: atom_id res chain seq x y z
N MET A 1 -3.87 -9.95 26.13
CA MET A 1 -3.16 -9.07 25.17
C MET A 1 -4.12 -8.74 24.04
N PRO A 2 -4.35 -7.44 23.78
CA PRO A 2 -5.38 -7.04 22.80
C PRO A 2 -5.18 -7.61 21.40
N TYR A 3 -3.93 -7.77 20.96
CA TYR A 3 -3.64 -8.28 19.61
C TYR A 3 -4.02 -9.76 19.42
N LEU A 4 -4.23 -10.50 20.51
CA LEU A 4 -4.65 -11.90 20.41
C LEU A 4 -6.10 -12.04 19.92
N ASP A 5 -6.88 -10.95 20.02
CA ASP A 5 -8.26 -10.92 19.57
C ASP A 5 -8.41 -10.49 18.12
N MET A 6 -7.30 -10.09 17.48
CA MET A 6 -7.32 -9.67 16.09
C MET A 6 -7.41 -10.89 15.16
N PRO A 7 -8.17 -10.79 14.05
CA PRO A 7 -8.11 -11.80 13.00
C PRO A 7 -6.68 -11.94 12.46
N PRO A 8 -6.26 -13.15 12.07
CA PRO A 8 -4.89 -13.37 11.56
C PRO A 8 -4.46 -12.42 10.45
N ALA A 9 -5.35 -12.09 9.52
CA ALA A 9 -5.05 -11.15 8.43
C ALA A 9 -4.75 -9.74 8.94
N GLN A 10 -5.43 -9.30 10.00
CA GLN A 10 -5.16 -7.99 10.61
C GLN A 10 -3.83 -7.99 11.35
N VAL A 11 -3.49 -9.07 12.05
CA VAL A 11 -2.18 -9.21 12.71
C VAL A 11 -1.06 -9.14 11.66
N GLU A 12 -1.19 -9.87 10.56
CA GLU A 12 -0.25 -9.84 9.45
C GLU A 12 -0.07 -8.41 8.92
N ARG A 13 -1.17 -7.71 8.66
CA ARG A 13 -1.14 -6.32 8.18
C ARG A 13 -0.37 -5.41 9.12
N VAL A 14 -0.65 -5.47 10.41
CA VAL A 14 -0.01 -4.61 11.41
C VAL A 14 1.47 -4.91 11.53
N VAL A 15 1.83 -6.17 11.70
CA VAL A 15 3.22 -6.60 11.88
C VAL A 15 4.05 -6.30 10.63
N CYS A 16 3.55 -6.68 9.46
CA CYS A 16 4.27 -6.45 8.20
C CYS A 16 4.41 -4.95 7.91
N SER A 17 3.37 -4.15 8.19
CA SER A 17 3.41 -2.70 7.96
C SER A 17 4.43 -2.02 8.85
N ILE A 18 4.47 -2.34 10.13
CA ILE A 18 5.43 -1.74 11.08
C ILE A 18 6.85 -2.13 10.71
N THR A 19 7.09 -3.40 10.42
CA THR A 19 8.41 -3.90 10.01
C THR A 19 8.90 -3.20 8.74
N ALA A 20 8.04 -3.08 7.74
CA ALA A 20 8.37 -2.41 6.48
C ALA A 20 8.61 -0.91 6.69
N ALA A 21 7.81 -0.26 7.53
CA ALA A 21 7.96 1.16 7.85
C ALA A 21 9.33 1.45 8.48
N ILE A 22 9.76 0.60 9.40
CA ILE A 22 11.08 0.73 10.02
C ILE A 22 12.17 0.55 8.98
N LYS A 23 12.07 -0.48 8.16
CA LYS A 23 13.07 -0.82 7.14
C LYS A 23 13.27 0.30 6.11
N TYR A 24 12.19 0.90 5.65
CA TYR A 24 12.24 1.92 4.59
C TYR A 24 12.09 3.35 5.08
N GLN A 25 12.07 3.56 6.40
CA GLN A 25 11.96 4.89 7.01
C GLN A 25 10.70 5.64 6.58
N VAL A 26 9.57 4.95 6.64
CA VAL A 26 8.25 5.53 6.45
C VAL A 26 7.62 5.72 7.84
N PRO A 27 6.95 6.85 8.11
CA PRO A 27 6.22 6.98 9.38
C PRO A 27 5.22 5.84 9.56
N ALA A 28 5.27 5.17 10.71
CA ALA A 28 4.46 3.97 10.95
C ALA A 28 2.96 4.24 10.83
N ASN A 29 2.50 5.40 11.32
CA ASN A 29 1.08 5.76 11.23
C ASN A 29 0.61 5.93 9.78
N ILE A 30 1.47 6.45 8.91
CA ILE A 30 1.17 6.58 7.48
C ILE A 30 1.10 5.20 6.82
N MET A 31 2.09 4.36 7.09
CA MET A 31 2.13 3.00 6.52
C MET A 31 0.91 2.19 6.95
N LEU A 32 0.55 2.24 8.23
CA LEU A 32 -0.61 1.54 8.76
C LEU A 32 -1.91 2.04 8.14
N ALA A 33 -2.05 3.37 7.97
CA ALA A 33 -3.24 3.96 7.37
C ALA A 33 -3.41 3.53 5.91
N ILE A 34 -2.33 3.54 5.12
CA ILE A 34 -2.37 3.11 3.72
C ILE A 34 -2.73 1.62 3.64
N ALA A 35 -2.10 0.78 4.44
CA ALA A 35 -2.36 -0.66 4.45
C ALA A 35 -3.82 -0.97 4.81
N GLU A 36 -4.38 -0.27 5.79
CA GLU A 36 -5.79 -0.42 6.15
C GLU A 36 -6.71 0.02 5.01
N LYS A 37 -6.40 1.17 4.40
CA LYS A 37 -7.23 1.71 3.32
C LYS A 37 -7.22 0.81 2.09
N GLU A 38 -6.07 0.26 1.69
CA GLU A 38 -6.00 -0.63 0.54
C GLU A 38 -6.72 -1.95 0.82
N GLY A 39 -6.46 -2.58 1.95
CA GLY A 39 -7.23 -3.70 2.47
C GLY A 39 -7.49 -4.85 1.51
N GLY A 40 -6.60 -5.10 0.55
CA GLY A 40 -6.78 -6.13 -0.45
C GLY A 40 -6.57 -7.55 0.09
N ARG A 41 -6.99 -8.54 -0.68
CA ARG A 41 -6.82 -9.96 -0.36
C ARG A 41 -5.72 -10.57 -1.21
N PRO A 42 -4.96 -11.56 -0.67
CA PRO A 42 -3.94 -12.23 -1.46
C PRO A 42 -4.55 -13.14 -2.50
N GLY A 43 -3.76 -13.48 -3.54
CA GLY A 43 -4.16 -14.37 -4.62
C GLY A 43 -4.63 -13.62 -5.84
N LEU A 44 -4.25 -14.11 -7.03
CA LEU A 44 -4.67 -13.50 -8.29
C LEU A 44 -6.17 -13.65 -8.53
N GLU A 45 -6.79 -14.69 -7.96
CA GLU A 45 -8.24 -14.89 -8.03
C GLU A 45 -9.03 -13.82 -7.29
N ASN A 46 -8.37 -13.07 -6.40
CA ASN A 46 -8.98 -12.01 -5.60
C ASN A 46 -8.66 -10.61 -6.10
N LYS A 47 -8.00 -10.47 -7.26
CA LYS A 47 -7.67 -9.15 -7.80
C LYS A 47 -8.94 -8.37 -8.13
N ASN A 48 -8.88 -7.05 -7.92
CA ASN A 48 -10.01 -6.15 -8.13
C ASN A 48 -9.92 -5.47 -9.49
N ARG A 49 -10.97 -5.61 -10.29
CA ARG A 49 -11.02 -4.98 -11.61
C ARG A 49 -11.48 -3.52 -11.49
N ASN A 50 -10.78 -2.64 -12.20
CA ASN A 50 -11.13 -1.23 -12.31
C ASN A 50 -11.92 -0.98 -13.61
N SER A 51 -12.66 0.13 -13.66
CA SER A 51 -13.47 0.51 -14.81
C SER A 51 -12.66 0.69 -16.11
N ASN A 52 -11.37 1.03 -15.98
CA ASN A 52 -10.47 1.24 -17.12
C ASN A 52 -9.81 -0.07 -17.61
N GLY A 53 -10.21 -1.22 -17.10
CA GLY A 53 -9.67 -2.52 -17.49
C GLY A 53 -8.40 -2.95 -16.78
N THR A 54 -7.84 -2.11 -15.89
CA THR A 54 -6.72 -2.49 -15.04
C THR A 54 -7.20 -3.27 -13.83
N TYR A 55 -6.24 -3.87 -13.10
CA TYR A 55 -6.54 -4.61 -11.88
C TYR A 55 -5.67 -4.10 -10.74
N ASP A 56 -6.19 -4.17 -9.52
CA ASP A 56 -5.44 -3.94 -8.30
C ASP A 56 -5.24 -5.29 -7.61
N ILE A 57 -4.00 -5.61 -7.24
CA ILE A 57 -3.59 -6.96 -6.87
C ILE A 57 -2.98 -6.98 -5.47
N GLY A 58 -3.40 -7.96 -4.68
CA GLY A 58 -2.81 -8.29 -3.38
C GLY A 58 -3.23 -7.37 -2.26
N ARG A 59 -2.61 -7.58 -1.10
CA ARG A 59 -2.91 -6.83 0.13
C ARG A 59 -2.80 -5.32 -0.04
N MET A 60 -1.83 -4.86 -0.85
CA MET A 60 -1.55 -3.44 -1.03
C MET A 60 -2.06 -2.88 -2.35
N GLN A 61 -2.87 -3.65 -3.07
CA GLN A 61 -3.60 -3.20 -4.25
C GLN A 61 -2.69 -2.58 -5.33
N PHE A 62 -1.64 -3.32 -5.72
CA PHE A 62 -0.76 -2.88 -6.81
C PHE A 62 -1.50 -2.91 -8.13
N ASN A 63 -1.56 -1.74 -8.80
CA ASN A 63 -2.21 -1.62 -10.10
C ASN A 63 -1.33 -2.25 -11.20
N THR A 64 -1.98 -2.90 -12.17
CA THR A 64 -1.27 -3.57 -13.26
C THR A 64 -0.44 -2.61 -14.12
N VAL A 65 -0.82 -1.34 -14.22
CA VAL A 65 -0.02 -0.33 -14.93
C VAL A 65 1.32 -0.10 -14.20
N TYR A 66 1.27 0.04 -12.87
CA TYR A 66 2.48 0.21 -12.06
C TYR A 66 3.37 -1.03 -12.10
N LEU A 67 2.77 -2.23 -12.15
CA LEU A 67 3.55 -3.47 -12.22
C LEU A 67 4.36 -3.59 -13.51
N LYS A 68 3.93 -2.96 -14.60
CA LYS A 68 4.73 -2.90 -15.83
C LYS A 68 6.05 -2.17 -15.59
N ASP A 69 6.04 -1.12 -14.77
CA ASP A 69 7.26 -0.39 -14.43
C ASP A 69 8.19 -1.24 -13.55
N LEU A 70 7.65 -2.21 -12.83
CA LEU A 70 8.43 -3.10 -11.96
C LEU A 70 8.98 -4.32 -12.67
N GLU A 71 8.59 -4.59 -13.91
CA GLU A 71 9.09 -5.74 -14.68
C GLU A 71 10.60 -5.74 -14.82
N LYS A 72 11.21 -4.57 -14.92
CA LYS A 72 12.67 -4.42 -15.02
C LYS A 72 13.41 -4.96 -13.78
N TYR A 73 12.70 -5.10 -12.66
CA TYR A 73 13.25 -5.68 -11.44
C TYR A 73 12.87 -7.16 -11.26
N GLY A 74 12.19 -7.75 -12.24
CA GLY A 74 11.73 -9.14 -12.15
C GLY A 74 10.53 -9.34 -11.23
N ILE A 75 9.81 -8.27 -10.86
CA ILE A 75 8.66 -8.36 -9.98
C ILE A 75 7.40 -8.65 -10.78
N THR A 76 6.67 -9.70 -10.39
CA THR A 76 5.50 -10.21 -11.12
C THR A 76 4.20 -9.96 -10.36
N GLU A 77 3.07 -10.16 -11.05
CA GLU A 77 1.74 -10.12 -10.42
C GLU A 77 1.64 -11.17 -9.30
N GLU A 78 2.18 -12.36 -9.51
CA GLU A 78 2.20 -13.42 -8.50
C GLU A 78 2.96 -13.00 -7.25
N ASP A 79 4.08 -12.29 -7.41
CA ASP A 79 4.88 -11.81 -6.28
C ASP A 79 4.06 -10.91 -5.36
N VAL A 80 3.35 -9.94 -5.93
CA VAL A 80 2.57 -8.96 -5.13
C VAL A 80 1.26 -9.53 -4.62
N ALA A 81 0.80 -10.65 -5.20
CA ALA A 81 -0.43 -11.33 -4.79
C ALA A 81 -0.23 -12.25 -3.58
N GLN A 82 1.01 -12.58 -3.22
CA GLN A 82 1.29 -13.54 -2.16
C GLN A 82 0.86 -13.03 -0.78
N PRO A 83 0.44 -13.94 0.12
CA PRO A 83 0.30 -13.59 1.53
C PRO A 83 1.68 -13.34 2.14
N GLY A 84 1.72 -12.81 3.36
CA GLY A 84 2.97 -12.49 4.04
C GLY A 84 3.38 -11.04 3.84
N CYS A 85 4.65 -10.74 4.10
CA CYS A 85 5.10 -9.35 4.20
C CYS A 85 5.62 -8.74 2.89
N TYR A 86 5.82 -9.52 1.83
CA TYR A 86 6.47 -9.01 0.61
C TYR A 86 5.74 -7.81 0.00
N SER A 87 4.41 -7.87 -0.13
CA SER A 87 3.64 -6.75 -0.70
C SER A 87 3.72 -5.50 0.17
N TYR A 88 3.77 -5.67 1.49
CA TYR A 88 3.94 -4.55 2.41
C TYR A 88 5.33 -3.93 2.29
N ASP A 89 6.37 -4.75 2.16
CA ASP A 89 7.74 -4.29 1.94
C ASP A 89 7.82 -3.45 0.66
N LEU A 90 7.29 -3.98 -0.43
CA LEU A 90 7.31 -3.29 -1.73
C LEU A 90 6.52 -1.98 -1.67
N ALA A 91 5.38 -1.98 -0.99
CA ALA A 91 4.57 -0.78 -0.80
C ALA A 91 5.32 0.28 0.00
N ALA A 92 6.00 -0.09 1.07
CA ALA A 92 6.80 0.84 1.87
C ALA A 92 7.95 1.45 1.07
N TRP A 93 8.63 0.63 0.26
CA TRP A 93 9.66 1.11 -0.66
C TRP A 93 9.09 2.18 -1.61
N ARG A 94 7.93 1.91 -2.19
CA ARG A 94 7.24 2.85 -3.08
C ARG A 94 6.83 4.14 -2.36
N ILE A 95 6.25 4.02 -1.17
CA ILE A 95 5.84 5.18 -0.36
C ILE A 95 7.07 6.03 -0.01
N ARG A 96 8.18 5.40 0.36
CA ARG A 96 9.42 6.12 0.63
C ARG A 96 9.88 6.92 -0.59
N GLY A 97 9.75 6.35 -1.78
CA GLY A 97 10.04 7.04 -3.03
C GLY A 97 9.22 8.31 -3.20
N HIS A 98 7.93 8.24 -2.92
CA HIS A 98 7.05 9.41 -2.95
C HIS A 98 7.43 10.46 -1.92
N ILE A 99 7.72 10.04 -0.69
CA ILE A 99 8.13 10.96 0.38
C ILE A 99 9.42 11.69 0.01
N LYS A 100 10.38 10.98 -0.59
CA LYS A 100 11.69 11.53 -0.93
C LYS A 100 11.65 12.42 -2.18
N ASN A 101 10.89 12.06 -3.20
CA ASN A 101 11.01 12.63 -4.54
C ASN A 101 9.86 13.56 -4.94
N ASP A 102 8.67 13.42 -4.34
CA ASP A 102 7.50 14.17 -4.75
C ASP A 102 7.40 15.52 -4.05
N LYS A 103 6.46 16.35 -4.50
CA LYS A 103 6.22 17.69 -3.95
C LYS A 103 4.99 17.69 -3.05
N GLY A 104 4.93 18.65 -2.13
CA GLY A 104 3.82 18.83 -1.21
C GLY A 104 4.15 18.41 0.21
N ASP A 105 3.17 18.45 1.10
CA ASP A 105 3.36 17.97 2.47
C ASP A 105 3.40 16.43 2.48
N ILE A 106 3.70 15.88 3.65
CA ILE A 106 3.88 14.43 3.78
C ILE A 106 2.61 13.64 3.45
N TRP A 107 1.43 14.19 3.75
CA TRP A 107 0.17 13.52 3.46
C TRP A 107 -0.14 13.49 1.96
N THR A 108 0.14 14.59 1.28
CA THR A 108 0.02 14.67 -0.18
C THR A 108 0.96 13.67 -0.85
N LYS A 109 2.20 13.61 -0.39
CA LYS A 109 3.20 12.67 -0.90
C LYS A 109 2.79 11.22 -0.68
N ALA A 110 2.34 10.89 0.54
CA ALA A 110 1.89 9.55 0.87
C ALA A 110 0.69 9.13 0.02
N ALA A 111 -0.26 10.05 -0.17
CA ALA A 111 -1.46 9.79 -0.97
C ALA A 111 -1.17 9.60 -2.46
N ASN A 112 0.02 9.99 -2.94
CA ASN A 112 0.47 9.70 -4.30
C ASN A 112 0.61 8.19 -4.55
N TYR A 113 0.65 7.38 -3.50
CA TYR A 113 0.54 5.93 -3.61
C TYR A 113 -0.72 5.54 -4.39
N HIS A 114 -1.81 6.23 -4.14
CA HIS A 114 -3.08 6.01 -4.84
C HIS A 114 -3.16 6.80 -6.14
N SER A 115 -2.92 8.12 -6.09
CA SER A 115 -3.04 8.97 -7.27
C SER A 115 -2.34 10.31 -7.07
N LYS A 116 -1.68 10.79 -8.13
CA LYS A 116 -1.12 12.15 -8.19
C LYS A 116 -2.14 13.17 -8.69
N THR A 117 -3.28 12.73 -9.21
CA THR A 117 -4.35 13.62 -9.65
C THR A 117 -4.90 14.37 -8.43
N PRO A 118 -4.88 15.72 -8.42
CA PRO A 118 -5.18 16.50 -7.20
C PRO A 118 -6.49 16.14 -6.52
N GLN A 119 -7.57 15.98 -7.27
CA GLN A 119 -8.89 15.69 -6.68
C GLN A 119 -8.93 14.30 -6.05
N PHE A 120 -8.31 13.29 -6.64
CA PHE A 120 -8.27 11.94 -6.08
C PHE A 120 -7.30 11.84 -4.92
N ASN A 121 -6.16 12.52 -5.03
CA ASN A 121 -5.19 12.61 -3.94
C ASN A 121 -5.83 13.24 -2.70
N LYS A 122 -6.58 14.33 -2.86
CA LYS A 122 -7.22 15.03 -1.75
C LYS A 122 -8.19 14.14 -0.98
N VAL A 123 -9.04 13.39 -1.69
CA VAL A 123 -10.00 12.47 -1.06
C VAL A 123 -9.25 11.38 -0.30
N TYR A 124 -8.24 10.81 -0.93
CA TYR A 124 -7.46 9.73 -0.34
C TYR A 124 -6.70 10.21 0.92
N ARG A 125 -5.99 11.35 0.84
CA ARG A 125 -5.22 11.84 1.99
C ARG A 125 -6.10 12.26 3.16
N THR A 126 -7.29 12.79 2.90
CA THR A 126 -8.24 13.13 3.96
C THR A 126 -8.62 11.88 4.75
N ASP A 127 -8.88 10.78 4.07
CA ASP A 127 -9.18 9.51 4.72
C ASP A 127 -7.97 8.93 5.45
N LEU A 128 -6.76 9.07 4.89
CA LEU A 128 -5.52 8.64 5.55
C LEU A 128 -5.30 9.37 6.88
N ILE A 129 -5.49 10.70 6.88
CA ILE A 129 -5.31 11.51 8.08
C ILE A 129 -6.27 11.06 9.17
N ARG A 130 -7.53 10.79 8.79
CA ARG A 130 -8.53 10.29 9.73
C ARG A 130 -8.14 8.93 10.32
N LYS A 131 -7.66 8.00 9.48
CA LYS A 131 -7.26 6.66 9.92
C LYS A 131 -6.02 6.68 10.80
N ALA A 132 -5.12 7.64 10.58
CA ALA A 132 -3.87 7.76 11.32
C ALA A 132 -4.02 8.47 12.66
N ALA A 133 -5.17 9.07 12.91
CA ALA A 133 -5.44 9.79 14.15
C ALA A 133 -5.59 8.84 15.36
#